data_bc65fcea06e1aa7fae95e0ce1366ed1c
#
_entry.id   bc65fcea06e1aa7fae95e0ce1366ed1c
#
_cell.length_a   1.000
_cell.length_b   1.000
_cell.length_c   1.000
_cell.angle_alpha   90.00
_cell.angle_beta   90.00
_cell.angle_gamma   90.00
#
_symmetry.space_group_name_H-M   'P 1'
#
loop_
_entity.id
_entity.type
_entity.pdbx_description
1 polymer ?
#
loop_
_entity_poly.entity_id
_entity_poly.type
_entity_poly.pdbx_seq_one_letter_code
_entity_poly.pdbx_strand_id
1 'polypeptide(L)'
;VLNEDNKEIDNELKNLWDKTLKELDKHMNEYQFSEALKDIWKFISRLNKYIDECEPWKLAKEEDKKNRLSTVMYNLVEGLYKIAIIISPFMPQTAQKMINQLGLIEDVTKVKLKKFKEWGIYPIGNKLKEPEPIFPRIDLEEIEDEEKEEFNSDLEIENSITINDFGKIEMKVVQIEKVSKVENTDKLLKFIVNTGTEKRQIVSGIAKWYKKEEELIGKKVMAVLNLEPVKLKGEISQGMLLTTVEKKKIKLIFIDENVKLGANVK
;
A
#
# COMPACT_ATOMS: atom_id res chain seq x y z
N VAL A 1 32.47 -21.02 -26.95
CA VAL A 1 31.97 -22.24 -27.60
C VAL A 1 31.07 -22.93 -26.61
N LEU A 2 29.75 -22.78 -26.82
CA LEU A 2 28.74 -23.43 -25.98
C LEU A 2 28.76 -24.94 -26.34
N ASN A 3 29.17 -25.77 -25.39
CA ASN A 3 29.33 -27.20 -25.65
C ASN A 3 28.00 -27.95 -25.49
N GLU A 4 27.86 -29.04 -26.24
CA GLU A 4 26.61 -29.68 -26.62
C GLU A 4 26.04 -30.70 -25.61
N ASP A 5 26.53 -30.75 -24.38
CA ASP A 5 26.09 -31.71 -23.39
C ASP A 5 24.72 -31.30 -22.82
N ASN A 6 23.73 -32.12 -23.04
CA ASN A 6 22.33 -31.99 -22.60
C ASN A 6 21.45 -31.06 -23.44
N LYS A 7 21.51 -31.18 -24.75
CA LYS A 7 20.75 -30.42 -25.75
C LYS A 7 19.23 -30.41 -25.51
N GLU A 8 18.67 -31.46 -24.92
CA GLU A 8 17.21 -31.60 -24.79
C GLU A 8 16.63 -30.60 -23.80
N ILE A 9 17.19 -30.48 -22.58
CA ILE A 9 16.75 -29.55 -21.56
C ILE A 9 16.96 -28.08 -21.99
N ASP A 10 18.10 -27.82 -22.66
CA ASP A 10 18.40 -26.46 -23.18
C ASP A 10 17.45 -26.08 -24.30
N ASN A 11 17.08 -27.04 -25.18
CA ASN A 11 16.14 -26.80 -26.26
C ASN A 11 14.69 -26.64 -25.76
N GLU A 12 14.29 -27.38 -24.73
CA GLU A 12 13.00 -27.17 -24.08
C GLU A 12 12.84 -25.72 -23.59
N LEU A 13 13.87 -25.16 -22.93
CA LEU A 13 13.88 -23.80 -22.45
C LEU A 13 13.72 -22.80 -23.61
N LYS A 14 14.47 -23.00 -24.70
CA LYS A 14 14.39 -22.14 -25.89
C LYS A 14 13.03 -22.24 -26.60
N ASN A 15 12.51 -23.45 -26.73
CA ASN A 15 11.19 -23.69 -27.35
C ASN A 15 10.06 -23.06 -26.49
N LEU A 16 10.20 -23.13 -25.17
CA LEU A 16 9.24 -22.46 -24.28
C LEU A 16 9.32 -20.95 -24.42
N TRP A 17 10.50 -20.37 -24.59
CA TRP A 17 10.64 -18.95 -24.87
C TRP A 17 9.87 -18.52 -26.11
N ASP A 18 10.05 -19.22 -27.23
CA ASP A 18 9.35 -18.94 -28.47
C ASP A 18 7.82 -19.02 -28.33
N LYS A 19 7.35 -20.00 -27.55
CA LYS A 19 5.92 -20.14 -27.23
C LYS A 19 5.45 -18.99 -26.36
N THR A 20 6.19 -18.66 -25.30
CA THR A 20 5.86 -17.58 -24.37
C THR A 20 5.70 -16.25 -25.09
N LEU A 21 6.60 -15.93 -26.03
CA LEU A 21 6.50 -14.70 -26.81
C LEU A 21 5.24 -14.64 -27.68
N LYS A 22 4.85 -15.75 -28.30
CA LYS A 22 3.66 -15.83 -29.15
C LYS A 22 2.38 -15.63 -28.34
N GLU A 23 2.27 -16.33 -27.21
CA GLU A 23 1.09 -16.22 -26.32
C GLU A 23 1.03 -14.84 -25.69
N LEU A 24 2.18 -14.30 -25.25
CA LEU A 24 2.26 -12.94 -24.68
C LEU A 24 1.80 -11.88 -25.68
N ASP A 25 2.30 -11.92 -26.93
CA ASP A 25 1.89 -10.97 -27.99
C ASP A 25 0.38 -11.05 -28.25
N LYS A 26 -0.17 -12.27 -28.31
CA LYS A 26 -1.61 -12.49 -28.46
C LYS A 26 -2.40 -11.91 -27.29
N HIS A 27 -2.07 -12.31 -26.05
CA HIS A 27 -2.82 -11.89 -24.88
C HIS A 27 -2.73 -10.38 -24.62
N MET A 28 -1.59 -9.75 -24.91
CA MET A 28 -1.43 -8.30 -24.83
C MET A 28 -2.29 -7.57 -25.87
N ASN A 29 -2.37 -8.04 -27.10
CA ASN A 29 -3.22 -7.46 -28.14
C ASN A 29 -4.72 -7.64 -27.86
N GLU A 30 -5.10 -8.70 -27.15
CA GLU A 30 -6.47 -8.99 -26.74
C GLU A 30 -6.82 -8.37 -25.35
N TYR A 31 -5.92 -7.56 -24.73
CA TYR A 31 -6.07 -6.97 -23.40
C TYR A 31 -6.26 -7.99 -22.28
N GLN A 32 -5.80 -9.24 -22.47
CA GLN A 32 -5.86 -10.32 -21.50
C GLN A 32 -4.63 -10.31 -20.59
N PHE A 33 -4.43 -9.26 -19.82
CA PHE A 33 -3.22 -9.02 -19.03
C PHE A 33 -2.93 -10.12 -17.98
N SER A 34 -3.97 -10.69 -17.39
CA SER A 34 -3.82 -11.81 -16.45
C SER A 34 -3.26 -13.06 -17.09
N GLU A 35 -3.68 -13.37 -18.34
CA GLU A 35 -3.16 -14.52 -19.08
C GLU A 35 -1.72 -14.26 -19.55
N ALA A 36 -1.43 -13.05 -20.00
CA ALA A 36 -0.07 -12.61 -20.32
C ALA A 36 0.88 -12.81 -19.13
N LEU A 37 0.49 -12.40 -17.92
CA LEU A 37 1.27 -12.64 -16.70
C LEU A 37 1.43 -14.13 -16.40
N LYS A 38 0.41 -14.96 -16.57
CA LYS A 38 0.52 -16.42 -16.39
C LYS A 38 1.57 -17.04 -17.31
N ASP A 39 1.67 -16.58 -18.55
CA ASP A 39 2.68 -17.09 -19.49
C ASP A 39 4.09 -16.67 -19.09
N ILE A 40 4.27 -15.44 -18.61
CA ILE A 40 5.55 -15.00 -18.04
C ILE A 40 5.92 -15.88 -16.84
N TRP A 41 4.99 -16.15 -15.92
CA TRP A 41 5.23 -17.00 -14.75
C TRP A 41 5.55 -18.44 -15.08
N LYS A 42 4.95 -19.00 -16.14
CA LYS A 42 5.32 -20.33 -16.65
C LYS A 42 6.79 -20.37 -17.10
N PHE A 43 7.24 -19.31 -17.78
CA PHE A 43 8.63 -19.22 -18.22
C PHE A 43 9.60 -19.08 -17.03
N ILE A 44 9.27 -18.24 -16.04
CA ILE A 44 10.04 -18.11 -14.78
C ILE A 44 10.13 -19.46 -14.05
N SER A 45 9.01 -20.16 -13.92
CA SER A 45 8.96 -21.47 -13.26
C SER A 45 9.83 -22.51 -13.99
N ARG A 46 9.86 -22.47 -15.33
CA ARG A 46 10.74 -23.37 -16.11
C ARG A 46 12.22 -23.04 -15.90
N LEU A 47 12.58 -21.76 -15.79
CA LEU A 47 13.96 -21.37 -15.47
C LEU A 47 14.39 -21.83 -14.08
N ASN A 48 13.52 -21.72 -13.08
CA ASN A 48 13.80 -22.25 -11.75
C ASN A 48 14.01 -23.78 -11.80
N LYS A 49 13.12 -24.50 -12.51
CA LYS A 49 13.29 -25.95 -12.69
C LYS A 49 14.58 -26.30 -13.44
N TYR A 50 14.99 -25.48 -14.41
CA TYR A 50 16.25 -25.66 -15.15
C TYR A 50 17.46 -25.56 -14.21
N ILE A 51 17.45 -24.69 -13.20
CA ILE A 51 18.50 -24.61 -12.19
C ILE A 51 18.60 -25.94 -11.43
N ASP A 52 17.45 -26.45 -10.97
CA ASP A 52 17.38 -27.69 -10.19
C ASP A 52 17.82 -28.91 -11.02
N GLU A 53 17.43 -28.98 -12.29
CA GLU A 53 17.79 -30.08 -13.20
C GLU A 53 19.27 -30.04 -13.62
N CYS A 54 19.85 -28.84 -13.77
CA CYS A 54 21.26 -28.70 -14.21
C CYS A 54 22.25 -28.70 -13.05
N GLU A 55 21.82 -28.46 -11.83
CA GLU A 55 22.62 -28.42 -10.59
C GLU A 55 23.99 -27.70 -10.74
N PRO A 56 24.03 -26.41 -11.14
CA PRO A 56 25.27 -25.72 -11.46
C PRO A 56 26.30 -25.74 -10.31
N TRP A 57 25.86 -25.85 -9.07
CA TRP A 57 26.75 -26.01 -7.90
C TRP A 57 27.49 -27.35 -7.85
N LYS A 58 26.98 -28.41 -8.51
CA LYS A 58 27.69 -29.69 -8.70
C LYS A 58 28.66 -29.56 -9.86
N LEU A 59 28.21 -29.01 -11.00
CA LEU A 59 29.06 -28.78 -12.16
C LEU A 59 30.30 -27.92 -11.83
N ALA A 60 30.16 -26.95 -10.92
CA ALA A 60 31.26 -26.09 -10.50
C ALA A 60 32.39 -26.83 -9.77
N LYS A 61 32.14 -28.03 -9.23
CA LYS A 61 33.12 -28.82 -8.49
C LYS A 61 33.94 -29.73 -9.39
N GLU A 62 33.55 -29.91 -10.66
CA GLU A 62 34.13 -30.83 -11.60
C GLU A 62 34.82 -30.06 -12.75
N GLU A 63 36.15 -30.18 -12.85
CA GLU A 63 36.97 -29.45 -13.84
C GLU A 63 36.60 -29.75 -15.29
N ASP A 64 36.24 -30.99 -15.57
CA ASP A 64 35.85 -31.49 -16.90
C ASP A 64 34.45 -30.99 -17.33
N LYS A 65 33.63 -30.52 -16.40
CA LYS A 65 32.27 -30.02 -16.67
C LYS A 65 32.18 -28.48 -16.77
N LYS A 66 33.29 -27.76 -16.77
CA LYS A 66 33.32 -26.30 -16.91
C LYS A 66 32.60 -25.78 -18.14
N ASN A 67 32.69 -26.45 -19.25
CA ASN A 67 31.98 -26.07 -20.48
C ASN A 67 30.48 -26.17 -20.31
N ARG A 68 29.99 -27.25 -19.68
CA ARG A 68 28.55 -27.41 -19.37
C ARG A 68 28.11 -26.35 -18.39
N LEU A 69 28.86 -26.09 -17.33
CA LEU A 69 28.58 -25.03 -16.38
C LEU A 69 28.44 -23.66 -17.10
N SER A 70 29.36 -23.32 -17.99
CA SER A 70 29.32 -22.08 -18.76
C SER A 70 28.04 -21.96 -19.60
N THR A 71 27.60 -23.07 -20.24
CA THR A 71 26.35 -23.13 -21.01
C THR A 71 25.13 -22.91 -20.12
N VAL A 72 25.07 -23.60 -18.98
CA VAL A 72 23.98 -23.48 -18.01
C VAL A 72 23.88 -22.05 -17.47
N MET A 73 24.99 -21.48 -17.03
CA MET A 73 25.05 -20.11 -16.51
C MET A 73 24.63 -19.09 -17.58
N TYR A 74 25.08 -19.27 -18.83
CA TYR A 74 24.68 -18.42 -19.93
C TYR A 74 23.17 -18.49 -20.18
N ASN A 75 22.59 -19.68 -20.23
CA ASN A 75 21.15 -19.87 -20.42
C ASN A 75 20.32 -19.21 -19.29
N LEU A 76 20.80 -19.29 -18.05
CA LEU A 76 20.14 -18.64 -16.90
C LEU A 76 20.19 -17.11 -17.02
N VAL A 77 21.34 -16.55 -17.36
CA VAL A 77 21.50 -15.08 -17.52
C VAL A 77 20.68 -14.59 -18.72
N GLU A 78 20.71 -15.31 -19.84
CA GLU A 78 19.86 -15.04 -21.00
C GLU A 78 18.38 -15.06 -20.62
N GLY A 79 17.95 -16.07 -19.86
CA GLY A 79 16.57 -16.18 -19.36
C GLY A 79 16.16 -15.01 -18.48
N LEU A 80 17.03 -14.59 -17.54
CA LEU A 80 16.77 -13.40 -16.70
C LEU A 80 16.67 -12.12 -17.53
N TYR A 81 17.51 -11.97 -18.55
CA TYR A 81 17.44 -10.85 -19.47
C TYR A 81 16.10 -10.82 -20.21
N LYS A 82 15.65 -11.96 -20.71
CA LYS A 82 14.36 -12.10 -21.37
C LYS A 82 13.19 -11.80 -20.46
N ILE A 83 13.22 -12.28 -19.20
CA ILE A 83 12.21 -11.96 -18.20
C ILE A 83 12.15 -10.45 -17.95
N ALA A 84 13.30 -9.76 -17.78
CA ALA A 84 13.34 -8.33 -17.58
C ALA A 84 12.62 -7.57 -18.70
N ILE A 85 12.77 -8.00 -19.95
CA ILE A 85 12.12 -7.38 -21.09
C ILE A 85 10.61 -7.60 -21.08
N ILE A 86 10.15 -8.85 -20.91
CA ILE A 86 8.72 -9.17 -21.01
C ILE A 86 7.91 -8.74 -19.79
N ILE A 87 8.53 -8.56 -18.62
CA ILE A 87 7.87 -8.05 -17.42
C ILE A 87 7.78 -6.51 -17.39
N SER A 88 8.57 -5.83 -18.22
CA SER A 88 8.69 -4.35 -18.20
C SER A 88 7.36 -3.60 -18.38
N PRO A 89 6.37 -4.06 -19.15
CA PRO A 89 5.06 -3.38 -19.24
C PRO A 89 4.26 -3.42 -17.93
N PHE A 90 4.52 -4.39 -17.05
CA PHE A 90 3.83 -4.58 -15.78
C PHE A 90 4.61 -4.01 -14.61
N MET A 91 5.93 -4.16 -14.64
CA MET A 91 6.84 -3.80 -13.54
C MET A 91 8.10 -3.09 -14.09
N PRO A 92 7.97 -1.87 -14.63
CA PRO A 92 9.07 -1.20 -15.35
C PRO A 92 10.29 -0.93 -14.44
N GLN A 93 10.08 -0.53 -13.20
CA GLN A 93 11.18 -0.28 -12.26
C GLN A 93 11.92 -1.56 -11.89
N THR A 94 11.21 -2.65 -11.63
CA THR A 94 11.78 -3.98 -11.37
C THR A 94 12.58 -4.47 -12.56
N ALA A 95 12.02 -4.36 -13.76
CA ALA A 95 12.68 -4.71 -15.01
C ALA A 95 13.98 -3.93 -15.20
N GLN A 96 13.96 -2.63 -14.93
CA GLN A 96 15.18 -1.78 -15.03
C GLN A 96 16.23 -2.19 -13.99
N LYS A 97 15.82 -2.50 -12.75
CA LYS A 97 16.76 -3.04 -11.74
C LYS A 97 17.40 -4.34 -12.20
N MET A 98 16.63 -5.26 -12.79
CA MET A 98 17.17 -6.51 -13.37
C MET A 98 18.20 -6.23 -14.47
N ILE A 99 17.90 -5.35 -15.44
CA ILE A 99 18.82 -4.95 -16.50
C ILE A 99 20.11 -4.39 -15.94
N ASN A 100 20.02 -3.52 -14.95
CA ASN A 100 21.17 -2.90 -14.30
C ASN A 100 22.05 -3.95 -13.58
N GLN A 101 21.44 -4.92 -12.87
CA GLN A 101 22.19 -6.02 -12.21
C GLN A 101 22.85 -6.98 -13.23
N LEU A 102 22.19 -7.17 -14.37
CA LEU A 102 22.78 -7.90 -15.48
C LEU A 102 23.95 -7.16 -16.17
N GLY A 103 24.31 -5.97 -15.68
CA GLY A 103 25.44 -5.18 -16.21
C GLY A 103 25.12 -4.47 -17.52
N LEU A 104 23.85 -4.38 -17.92
CA LEU A 104 23.43 -3.69 -19.14
C LEU A 104 22.99 -2.25 -18.85
N ILE A 105 23.06 -1.41 -19.89
CA ILE A 105 22.75 0.04 -19.78
C ILE A 105 21.44 0.37 -20.53
N GLU A 106 20.70 -0.65 -20.96
CA GLU A 106 19.50 -0.45 -21.77
C GLU A 106 18.35 0.13 -20.93
N ASP A 107 17.61 1.05 -21.52
CA ASP A 107 16.34 1.55 -20.98
C ASP A 107 15.22 0.61 -21.42
N VAL A 108 14.65 -0.13 -20.47
CA VAL A 108 13.60 -1.15 -20.75
C VAL A 108 12.36 -0.55 -21.42
N THR A 109 12.08 0.75 -21.23
CA THR A 109 10.93 1.41 -21.81
C THR A 109 11.08 1.69 -23.32
N LYS A 110 12.31 1.65 -23.83
CA LYS A 110 12.66 1.91 -25.22
C LYS A 110 12.95 0.64 -26.03
N VAL A 111 12.90 -0.49 -25.37
CA VAL A 111 13.24 -1.78 -25.97
C VAL A 111 12.10 -2.25 -26.90
N LYS A 112 12.46 -2.71 -28.10
CA LYS A 112 11.51 -3.32 -29.05
C LYS A 112 11.54 -4.84 -28.90
N LEU A 113 10.43 -5.45 -28.50
CA LEU A 113 10.28 -6.88 -28.25
C LEU A 113 10.78 -7.76 -29.43
N LYS A 114 10.63 -7.26 -30.67
CA LYS A 114 11.10 -7.96 -31.88
C LYS A 114 12.60 -8.32 -31.87
N LYS A 115 13.44 -7.54 -31.16
CA LYS A 115 14.87 -7.82 -31.03
C LYS A 115 15.15 -9.02 -30.12
N PHE A 116 14.18 -9.42 -29.31
CA PHE A 116 14.33 -10.45 -28.27
C PHE A 116 13.76 -11.81 -28.68
N LYS A 117 13.37 -11.98 -29.94
CA LYS A 117 12.85 -13.28 -30.42
C LYS A 117 13.88 -14.37 -30.35
N GLU A 118 15.10 -14.10 -30.78
CA GLU A 118 16.17 -15.10 -30.82
C GLU A 118 16.74 -15.33 -29.42
N TRP A 119 17.14 -16.59 -29.19
CA TRP A 119 17.90 -16.97 -27.99
C TRP A 119 19.39 -16.72 -28.22
N GLY A 120 20.10 -16.27 -27.19
CA GLY A 120 21.54 -16.05 -27.27
C GLY A 120 21.95 -14.64 -27.61
N ILE A 121 21.15 -13.65 -27.25
CA ILE A 121 21.40 -12.23 -27.51
C ILE A 121 22.11 -11.50 -26.36
N TYR A 122 22.17 -12.10 -25.16
CA TYR A 122 22.89 -11.50 -24.05
C TYR A 122 24.40 -11.43 -24.38
N PRO A 123 25.08 -10.28 -24.19
CA PRO A 123 26.47 -10.12 -24.59
C PRO A 123 27.41 -11.04 -23.81
N ILE A 124 28.18 -11.86 -24.55
CA ILE A 124 29.18 -12.76 -23.96
C ILE A 124 30.30 -11.93 -23.35
N GLY A 125 30.75 -12.30 -22.14
CA GLY A 125 31.83 -11.61 -21.42
C GLY A 125 31.40 -10.36 -20.66
N ASN A 126 30.11 -10.04 -20.66
CA ASN A 126 29.59 -8.96 -19.84
C ASN A 126 29.72 -9.31 -18.35
N LYS A 127 30.05 -8.30 -17.51
CA LYS A 127 30.15 -8.49 -16.06
C LYS A 127 28.84 -8.18 -15.38
N LEU A 128 28.35 -9.12 -14.61
CA LEU A 128 27.21 -8.90 -13.72
C LEU A 128 27.63 -7.92 -12.61
N LYS A 129 26.70 -7.10 -12.14
CA LYS A 129 26.91 -6.29 -10.95
C LYS A 129 26.69 -7.11 -9.69
N GLU A 130 27.06 -6.56 -8.56
CA GLU A 130 26.73 -7.18 -7.27
C GLU A 130 25.21 -7.33 -7.13
N PRO A 131 24.74 -8.50 -6.67
CA PRO A 131 23.30 -8.75 -6.55
C PRO A 131 22.70 -7.98 -5.38
N GLU A 132 21.68 -7.21 -5.67
CA GLU A 132 20.83 -6.57 -4.67
C GLU A 132 19.45 -7.24 -4.65
N PRO A 133 18.82 -7.44 -3.50
CA PRO A 133 17.46 -7.95 -3.44
C PRO A 133 16.50 -7.05 -4.23
N ILE A 134 15.83 -7.64 -5.24
CA ILE A 134 14.85 -6.90 -6.06
C ILE A 134 13.57 -6.66 -5.25
N PHE A 135 13.20 -7.61 -4.40
CA PHE A 135 12.09 -7.54 -3.45
C PHE A 135 12.64 -7.77 -2.03
N PRO A 136 13.19 -6.74 -1.37
CA PRO A 136 13.58 -6.86 0.03
C PRO A 136 12.35 -7.18 0.89
N ARG A 137 12.56 -7.84 2.03
CA ARG A 137 11.52 -7.90 3.04
C ARG A 137 11.28 -6.48 3.54
N ILE A 138 10.02 -6.10 3.57
CA ILE A 138 9.59 -4.83 4.12
C ILE A 138 9.41 -5.08 5.62
N ASP A 139 10.27 -4.51 6.46
CA ASP A 139 10.02 -4.43 7.89
C ASP A 139 9.02 -3.28 8.13
N LEU A 140 7.94 -3.58 8.85
CA LEU A 140 6.89 -2.59 9.11
C LEU A 140 7.42 -1.36 9.86
N GLU A 141 8.47 -1.53 10.66
CA GLU A 141 9.16 -0.42 11.35
C GLU A 141 9.89 0.51 10.37
N GLU A 142 10.46 -0.02 9.27
CA GLU A 142 11.12 0.81 8.24
C GLU A 142 10.11 1.61 7.40
N ILE A 143 8.90 1.06 7.15
CA ILE A 143 7.84 1.79 6.42
C ILE A 143 7.35 3.00 7.22
N GLU A 144 7.22 2.86 8.55
CA GLU A 144 6.80 3.99 9.39
C GLU A 144 7.82 5.12 9.37
N ASP A 145 9.09 4.83 9.16
CA ASP A 145 10.15 5.83 9.08
C ASP A 145 10.31 6.41 7.67
N GLU A 146 10.17 5.61 6.59
CA GLU A 146 10.18 6.10 5.21
C GLU A 146 8.93 6.96 4.88
N GLU A 147 7.73 6.55 5.36
CA GLU A 147 6.52 7.37 5.21
C GLU A 147 6.63 8.71 5.98
N LYS A 148 7.38 8.74 7.10
CA LYS A 148 7.67 9.97 7.83
C LYS A 148 8.66 10.87 7.08
N GLU A 149 9.62 10.30 6.34
CA GLU A 149 10.60 11.07 5.56
C GLU A 149 10.01 11.63 4.24
N GLU A 150 9.17 10.87 3.51
CA GLU A 150 8.50 11.37 2.30
C GLU A 150 7.40 12.41 2.59
N PHE A 151 6.74 12.32 3.75
CA PHE A 151 5.70 13.28 4.13
C PHE A 151 6.25 14.58 4.76
N ASN A 152 7.53 14.57 5.17
CA ASN A 152 8.19 15.73 5.79
C ASN A 152 8.78 16.73 4.80
N SER A 153 8.67 16.51 3.49
CA SER A 153 9.08 17.52 2.51
C SER A 153 8.00 18.60 2.37
N ASP A 154 8.20 19.72 3.04
CA ASP A 154 7.62 21.05 2.79
C ASP A 154 6.26 21.44 3.38
N LEU A 155 5.68 20.66 4.30
CA LEU A 155 4.54 21.11 5.10
C LEU A 155 4.91 21.07 6.59
N GLU A 156 5.54 22.12 7.10
CA GLU A 156 5.54 22.40 8.55
C GLU A 156 4.11 22.70 8.99
N ILE A 157 3.37 21.66 9.38
CA ILE A 157 2.06 21.84 10.03
C ILE A 157 2.37 22.15 11.49
N GLU A 158 2.33 23.43 11.84
CA GLU A 158 2.39 23.85 13.24
C GLU A 158 1.32 23.09 14.05
N ASN A 159 1.73 22.46 15.15
CA ASN A 159 0.88 21.66 16.04
C ASN A 159 0.31 20.36 15.42
N SER A 160 1.08 19.67 14.58
CA SER A 160 0.71 18.32 14.14
C SER A 160 0.64 17.35 15.32
N ILE A 161 -0.32 16.43 15.28
CA ILE A 161 -0.48 15.33 16.24
C ILE A 161 -0.29 13.99 15.52
N THR A 162 0.23 13.00 16.21
CA THR A 162 0.38 11.65 15.64
C THR A 162 -0.99 10.94 15.57
N ILE A 163 -1.08 9.91 14.71
CA ILE A 163 -2.27 9.03 14.67
C ILE A 163 -2.51 8.34 16.03
N ASN A 164 -1.45 8.06 16.77
CA ASN A 164 -1.52 7.51 18.11
C ASN A 164 -2.11 8.51 19.12
N ASP A 165 -1.82 9.80 18.97
CA ASP A 165 -2.41 10.84 19.82
C ASP A 165 -3.89 11.04 19.47
N PHE A 166 -4.24 11.01 18.21
CA PHE A 166 -5.62 11.03 17.76
C PHE A 166 -6.39 9.80 18.25
N GLY A 167 -5.78 8.63 18.21
CA GLY A 167 -6.34 7.36 18.68
C GLY A 167 -6.67 7.33 20.19
N LYS A 168 -6.10 8.25 21.00
CA LYS A 168 -6.43 8.40 22.43
C LYS A 168 -7.78 9.10 22.64
N ILE A 169 -8.32 9.78 21.62
CA ILE A 169 -9.57 10.52 21.72
C ILE A 169 -10.75 9.54 21.54
N GLU A 170 -11.61 9.43 22.55
CA GLU A 170 -12.81 8.61 22.46
C GLU A 170 -13.98 9.43 21.92
N MET A 171 -14.24 9.32 20.61
CA MET A 171 -15.37 9.95 19.95
C MET A 171 -16.49 8.96 19.71
N LYS A 172 -17.71 9.31 20.12
CA LYS A 172 -18.90 8.46 19.92
C LYS A 172 -20.10 9.24 19.41
N VAL A 173 -20.99 8.50 18.75
CA VAL A 173 -22.33 8.98 18.41
C VAL A 173 -23.19 8.92 19.66
N VAL A 174 -23.73 10.07 20.08
CA VAL A 174 -24.61 10.20 21.24
C VAL A 174 -25.96 10.80 20.84
N GLN A 175 -27.01 10.49 21.58
CA GLN A 175 -28.33 11.05 21.36
C GLN A 175 -28.66 12.07 22.46
N ILE A 176 -29.15 13.22 22.07
CA ILE A 176 -29.61 14.27 22.99
C ILE A 176 -30.95 13.87 23.57
N GLU A 177 -31.02 13.61 24.88
CA GLU A 177 -32.28 13.28 25.58
C GLU A 177 -32.95 14.48 26.21
N LYS A 178 -32.14 15.41 26.76
CA LYS A 178 -32.66 16.65 27.37
C LYS A 178 -31.72 17.81 27.06
N VAL A 179 -32.27 18.99 26.92
CA VAL A 179 -31.57 20.26 26.81
C VAL A 179 -32.20 21.25 27.75
N SER A 180 -31.37 22.05 28.44
CA SER A 180 -31.83 23.14 29.29
C SER A 180 -30.82 24.26 29.31
N LYS A 181 -31.27 25.49 29.57
CA LYS A 181 -30.36 26.61 29.80
C LYS A 181 -29.67 26.49 31.15
N VAL A 182 -28.44 26.93 31.22
CA VAL A 182 -27.70 27.03 32.49
C VAL A 182 -28.05 28.33 33.17
N GLU A 183 -28.35 28.30 34.46
CA GLU A 183 -28.68 29.47 35.24
C GLU A 183 -27.55 30.51 35.22
N ASN A 184 -27.91 31.78 35.27
CA ASN A 184 -26.99 32.92 35.26
C ASN A 184 -26.07 33.02 34.04
N THR A 185 -26.50 32.51 32.87
CA THR A 185 -25.75 32.67 31.60
C THR A 185 -26.66 32.48 30.39
N ASP A 186 -26.52 33.38 29.42
CA ASP A 186 -27.20 33.28 28.12
C ASP A 186 -26.37 32.53 27.05
N LYS A 187 -25.18 32.02 27.45
CA LYS A 187 -24.22 31.41 26.50
C LYS A 187 -24.23 29.91 26.55
N LEU A 188 -24.64 29.28 27.64
CA LEU A 188 -24.48 27.85 27.89
C LEU A 188 -25.79 27.09 27.81
N LEU A 189 -25.75 25.95 27.15
CA LEU A 189 -26.78 24.92 27.22
C LEU A 189 -26.23 23.67 27.91
N LYS A 190 -27.05 23.08 28.77
CA LYS A 190 -26.83 21.82 29.44
C LYS A 190 -27.56 20.71 28.71
N PHE A 191 -26.84 19.70 28.32
CA PHE A 191 -27.33 18.53 27.61
C PHE A 191 -27.23 17.29 28.49
N ILE A 192 -28.27 16.48 28.51
CA ILE A 192 -28.19 15.09 28.94
C ILE A 192 -28.16 14.25 27.67
N VAL A 193 -27.06 13.57 27.44
CA VAL A 193 -26.86 12.73 26.27
C VAL A 193 -26.78 11.26 26.65
N ASN A 194 -27.37 10.41 25.82
CA ASN A 194 -27.28 8.96 25.89
C ASN A 194 -26.16 8.48 25.01
N THR A 195 -25.20 7.75 25.57
CA THR A 195 -24.03 7.20 24.86
C THR A 195 -24.28 5.77 24.33
N GLY A 196 -25.47 5.23 24.58
CA GLY A 196 -25.78 3.82 24.30
C GLY A 196 -25.53 2.89 25.48
N THR A 197 -24.69 3.26 26.42
CA THR A 197 -24.37 2.49 27.63
C THR A 197 -24.70 3.24 28.92
N GLU A 198 -24.59 4.55 28.87
CA GLU A 198 -24.81 5.43 30.03
C GLU A 198 -25.34 6.81 29.59
N LYS A 199 -25.75 7.62 30.56
CA LYS A 199 -26.12 9.02 30.33
C LYS A 199 -25.04 9.93 30.89
N ARG A 200 -24.70 10.96 30.13
CA ARG A 200 -23.71 11.97 30.55
C ARG A 200 -24.27 13.38 30.44
N GLN A 201 -23.84 14.23 31.33
CA GLN A 201 -24.09 15.65 31.26
C GLN A 201 -22.96 16.35 30.50
N ILE A 202 -23.30 17.09 29.45
CA ILE A 202 -22.36 17.90 28.68
C ILE A 202 -22.86 19.34 28.65
N VAL A 203 -21.97 20.28 28.91
CA VAL A 203 -22.29 21.73 28.87
C VAL A 203 -21.55 22.34 27.68
N SER A 204 -22.26 23.08 26.84
CA SER A 204 -21.70 23.68 25.63
C SER A 204 -22.09 25.13 25.45
N GLY A 205 -21.17 25.95 24.93
CA GLY A 205 -21.33 27.40 24.71
C GLY A 205 -22.11 27.77 23.45
N ILE A 206 -23.17 27.07 23.13
CA ILE A 206 -23.87 27.19 21.83
C ILE A 206 -25.29 27.82 21.96
N ALA A 207 -25.71 28.25 23.14
CA ALA A 207 -27.06 28.77 23.38
C ALA A 207 -27.44 29.90 22.43
N LYS A 208 -26.50 30.76 22.05
CA LYS A 208 -26.73 31.89 21.13
C LYS A 208 -27.26 31.45 19.75
N TRP A 209 -26.89 30.25 19.31
CA TRP A 209 -27.22 29.75 17.97
C TRP A 209 -28.41 28.80 17.96
N TYR A 210 -28.86 28.32 19.14
CA TYR A 210 -29.98 27.39 19.30
C TYR A 210 -31.01 28.00 20.24
N LYS A 211 -31.86 28.91 19.69
CA LYS A 211 -32.91 29.60 20.47
C LYS A 211 -34.05 28.69 20.85
N LYS A 212 -34.30 27.66 20.05
CA LYS A 212 -35.31 26.63 20.29
C LYS A 212 -34.59 25.31 20.61
N GLU A 213 -34.05 25.27 21.82
CA GLU A 213 -33.24 24.13 22.29
C GLU A 213 -34.00 22.78 22.26
N GLU A 214 -35.32 22.83 22.34
CA GLU A 214 -36.19 21.63 22.29
C GLU A 214 -36.09 20.89 20.96
N GLU A 215 -35.81 21.58 19.85
CA GLU A 215 -35.63 20.97 18.52
C GLU A 215 -34.37 20.08 18.43
N LEU A 216 -33.48 20.12 19.41
CA LEU A 216 -32.29 19.31 19.51
C LEU A 216 -32.55 17.93 20.16
N ILE A 217 -33.66 17.81 20.89
CA ILE A 217 -34.01 16.55 21.58
C ILE A 217 -34.27 15.45 20.55
N GLY A 218 -33.71 14.28 20.80
CA GLY A 218 -33.78 13.12 19.92
C GLY A 218 -32.73 13.10 18.81
N LYS A 219 -32.06 14.23 18.55
CA LYS A 219 -31.00 14.28 17.49
C LYS A 219 -29.75 13.53 17.93
N LYS A 220 -29.11 12.85 16.96
CA LYS A 220 -27.80 12.23 17.13
C LYS A 220 -26.68 13.20 16.75
N VAL A 221 -25.67 13.28 17.58
CA VAL A 221 -24.50 14.18 17.43
C VAL A 221 -23.23 13.45 17.81
N MET A 222 -22.08 14.03 17.44
CA MET A 222 -20.77 13.54 17.83
C MET A 222 -20.32 14.16 19.15
N ALA A 223 -19.76 13.35 20.04
CA ALA A 223 -19.18 13.81 21.30
C ALA A 223 -17.84 13.13 21.60
N VAL A 224 -16.92 13.91 22.20
CA VAL A 224 -15.72 13.38 22.84
C VAL A 224 -16.07 13.07 24.29
N LEU A 225 -15.80 11.82 24.72
CA LEU A 225 -16.28 11.31 25.99
C LEU A 225 -15.17 11.06 27.04
N ASN A 226 -13.93 11.02 26.64
CA ASN A 226 -12.80 10.77 27.56
C ASN A 226 -12.03 12.03 27.94
N LEU A 227 -12.70 13.20 27.92
CA LEU A 227 -12.15 14.41 28.48
C LEU A 227 -12.35 14.45 30.01
N GLU A 228 -11.40 15.07 30.70
CA GLU A 228 -11.55 15.35 32.13
C GLU A 228 -12.79 16.20 32.39
N PRO A 229 -13.62 15.87 33.41
CA PRO A 229 -14.79 16.65 33.72
C PRO A 229 -14.42 18.09 34.12
N VAL A 230 -15.11 19.04 33.53
CA VAL A 230 -14.88 20.48 33.79
C VAL A 230 -16.14 21.13 34.36
N LYS A 231 -15.99 22.01 35.36
CA LYS A 231 -17.08 22.76 35.94
C LYS A 231 -17.27 24.10 35.22
N LEU A 232 -18.42 24.31 34.59
CA LEU A 232 -18.77 25.50 33.82
C LEU A 232 -20.00 26.19 34.47
N LYS A 233 -19.81 27.35 35.06
CA LYS A 233 -20.89 28.11 35.74
C LYS A 233 -21.72 27.27 36.73
N GLY A 234 -21.05 26.41 37.49
CA GLY A 234 -21.69 25.55 38.50
C GLY A 234 -22.08 24.15 38.00
N GLU A 235 -22.21 23.93 36.70
CA GLU A 235 -22.57 22.66 36.06
C GLU A 235 -21.33 21.88 35.65
N ILE A 236 -21.36 20.54 35.79
CA ILE A 236 -20.25 19.66 35.39
C ILE A 236 -20.45 19.19 33.97
N SER A 237 -19.46 19.43 33.11
CA SER A 237 -19.41 18.83 31.74
C SER A 237 -18.52 17.59 31.76
N GLN A 238 -19.05 16.44 31.32
CA GLN A 238 -18.36 15.13 31.27
C GLN A 238 -18.05 14.74 29.82
N GLY A 239 -17.65 15.71 29.01
CA GLY A 239 -17.32 15.55 27.60
C GLY A 239 -17.55 16.81 26.81
N MET A 240 -17.43 16.71 25.49
CA MET A 240 -17.59 17.85 24.58
C MET A 240 -18.39 17.45 23.35
N LEU A 241 -19.39 18.23 22.98
CA LEU A 241 -20.10 18.09 21.70
C LEU A 241 -19.25 18.69 20.58
N LEU A 242 -19.10 17.98 19.47
CA LEU A 242 -18.36 18.49 18.30
C LEU A 242 -19.24 19.45 17.50
N THR A 243 -18.62 20.55 17.11
CA THR A 243 -19.29 21.63 16.38
C THR A 243 -18.43 22.14 15.24
N THR A 244 -19.05 22.60 14.17
CA THR A 244 -18.39 23.39 13.13
C THR A 244 -18.45 24.85 13.46
N VAL A 245 -17.40 25.60 13.08
CA VAL A 245 -17.36 27.06 13.22
C VAL A 245 -17.15 27.67 11.84
N GLU A 246 -18.16 28.38 11.33
CA GLU A 246 -18.09 29.07 10.05
C GLU A 246 -18.53 30.54 10.22
N LYS A 247 -17.65 31.50 9.89
CA LYS A 247 -17.95 32.94 9.94
C LYS A 247 -18.64 33.39 11.24
N LYS A 248 -18.15 32.92 12.40
CA LYS A 248 -18.70 33.13 13.73
C LYS A 248 -20.06 32.45 14.01
N LYS A 249 -20.53 31.55 13.17
CA LYS A 249 -21.67 30.69 13.45
C LYS A 249 -21.20 29.32 13.89
N ILE A 250 -21.79 28.82 14.97
CA ILE A 250 -21.50 27.48 15.50
C ILE A 250 -22.69 26.57 15.21
N LYS A 251 -22.41 25.37 14.66
CA LYS A 251 -23.40 24.33 14.40
C LYS A 251 -22.94 23.01 14.95
N LEU A 252 -23.84 22.26 15.58
CA LEU A 252 -23.60 20.86 15.96
C LEU A 252 -23.40 20.00 14.71
N ILE A 253 -22.54 19.02 14.82
CA ILE A 253 -22.37 17.99 13.78
C ILE A 253 -23.43 16.93 14.03
N PHE A 254 -24.50 16.97 13.22
CA PHE A 254 -25.57 15.99 13.28
C PHE A 254 -25.16 14.71 12.54
N ILE A 255 -25.59 13.58 13.07
CA ILE A 255 -25.34 12.25 12.53
C ILE A 255 -26.67 11.68 12.03
N ASP A 256 -26.60 10.92 10.93
CA ASP A 256 -27.74 10.24 10.35
C ASP A 256 -28.46 9.35 11.39
N GLU A 257 -29.80 9.34 11.35
CA GLU A 257 -30.62 8.63 12.33
C GLU A 257 -30.42 7.10 12.26
N ASN A 258 -29.94 6.55 11.14
CA ASN A 258 -29.67 5.12 10.97
C ASN A 258 -28.35 4.68 11.63
N VAL A 259 -27.46 5.61 11.98
CA VAL A 259 -26.21 5.25 12.65
C VAL A 259 -26.50 4.77 14.07
N LYS A 260 -25.91 3.67 14.47
CA LYS A 260 -26.10 3.07 15.79
C LYS A 260 -25.63 4.01 16.90
N LEU A 261 -26.47 4.17 17.93
CA LEU A 261 -26.09 4.89 19.14
C LEU A 261 -24.89 4.22 19.82
N GLY A 262 -23.93 5.03 20.27
CA GLY A 262 -22.68 4.54 20.84
C GLY A 262 -21.64 4.05 19.82
N ALA A 263 -21.89 4.21 18.52
CA ALA A 263 -20.91 3.90 17.49
C ALA A 263 -19.64 4.76 17.66
N ASN A 264 -18.47 4.13 17.55
CA ASN A 264 -17.20 4.85 17.57
C ASN A 264 -17.03 5.65 16.27
N VAL A 265 -16.46 6.84 16.42
CA VAL A 265 -16.00 7.69 15.31
C VAL A 265 -14.48 7.60 15.27
N LYS A 266 -13.93 7.26 14.12
CA LYS A 266 -12.48 7.05 13.90
C LYS A 266 -12.02 7.92 12.74
#